data_d3c1047e8f1ea9d2c6b3b8d013f745b4
#
_entry.id   d3c1047e8f1ea9d2c6b3b8d013f745b4
#
_cell.length_a   1.000
_cell.length_b   1.000
_cell.length_c   1.000
_cell.angle_alpha   90.00
_cell.angle_beta   90.00
_cell.angle_gamma   90.00
#
_symmetry.space_group_name_H-M   'P 1'
#
loop_
_entity.id
_entity.type
_entity.pdbx_description
1 polymer ?
#
loop_
_entity_poly.entity_id
_entity_poly.type
_entity_poly.pdbx_seq_one_letter_code
_entity_poly.pdbx_strand_id
1 'polypeptide(L)'
;MSEPTTRLPAPRRDRDGVRRRVRCRAFALLAVIAPGTAPAGPGGFWLNVWPFPTVVVSAFLISWAAECAQFLVSQGMALAILAWLQALPEFAVEAVIAWSQQIHYMTANFTGSLRLLVGLGWPLIFGVAAFSRWTRDRRLLTRIHLDGEHSVEVLALGLPILYFLIIYFKGTLTLVDGAVLMAIYILYLWVLKKVPPRETEEMEDLEAIPRRIMRLPRRGQILAITLLFAGGGLLLYLAAEPFLHSMLRFAVYFGVSEYLFIQWVAPFLSEFPEKLSAMYWARRPEKASMALMNMVSANINQWTMLAAMIPIVYSFSVGFPTHIPFDSFQRAEILLTVAQSMLGMLLLSNMSFHIVEAGGIFLLWGLQFARPHLHTEVTIIYFAWVAYEVFVTLVVRRRLAAFGAFMHVWRAHAVRARSVPAPNR
;
A
#
# COMPACT_ATOMS: atom_id res chain seq x y z
N MET A 1 -50.31 45.44 41.50
CA MET A 1 -49.99 44.10 40.90
C MET A 1 -49.35 44.40 39.56
N SER A 2 -48.04 44.41 39.51
CA SER A 2 -47.21 44.75 38.33
C SER A 2 -46.45 43.50 37.90
N GLU A 3 -46.74 43.09 36.70
CA GLU A 3 -46.01 41.95 36.04
C GLU A 3 -44.54 42.32 35.71
N PRO A 4 -43.58 41.35 35.84
CA PRO A 4 -42.22 41.60 35.43
C PRO A 4 -42.03 41.24 33.97
N THR A 5 -41.64 42.19 33.13
CA THR A 5 -41.19 42.01 31.73
C THR A 5 -39.87 41.33 31.70
N THR A 6 -39.83 40.05 31.25
CA THR A 6 -38.61 39.28 30.92
C THR A 6 -38.03 39.77 29.60
N ARG A 7 -36.85 40.41 29.62
CA ARG A 7 -36.05 40.74 28.44
C ARG A 7 -35.32 39.47 27.92
N LEU A 8 -35.56 39.11 26.66
CA LEU A 8 -34.83 38.09 25.93
C LEU A 8 -33.39 38.60 25.65
N PRO A 9 -32.36 37.73 25.78
CA PRO A 9 -31.00 38.11 25.44
C PRO A 9 -30.80 38.19 23.91
N ALA A 10 -29.97 39.14 23.46
CA ALA A 10 -29.63 39.39 22.06
C ALA A 10 -28.90 38.18 21.43
N PRO A 11 -29.10 37.88 20.12
CA PRO A 11 -28.49 36.78 19.46
C PRO A 11 -26.96 36.94 19.39
N ARG A 12 -26.23 35.96 19.91
CA ARG A 12 -24.78 35.84 19.74
C ARG A 12 -24.46 35.72 18.23
N ARG A 13 -23.67 36.66 17.71
CA ARG A 13 -23.13 36.62 16.35
C ARG A 13 -22.34 35.34 16.19
N ASP A 14 -22.86 34.44 15.36
CA ASP A 14 -22.26 33.17 14.97
C ASP A 14 -21.01 33.43 14.09
N ARG A 15 -19.84 33.55 14.73
CA ARG A 15 -18.53 33.61 14.04
C ARG A 15 -18.12 32.29 13.42
N ASP A 16 -18.73 31.20 13.84
CA ASP A 16 -18.39 29.83 13.33
C ASP A 16 -19.10 29.54 12.00
N GLY A 17 -20.27 30.14 11.76
CA GLY A 17 -20.97 30.04 10.48
C GLY A 17 -20.24 30.71 9.32
N VAL A 18 -19.45 31.75 9.58
CA VAL A 18 -18.64 32.44 8.55
C VAL A 18 -17.40 31.61 8.19
N ARG A 19 -16.74 30.99 9.15
CA ARG A 19 -15.60 30.08 8.90
C ARG A 19 -16.03 28.80 8.19
N ARG A 20 -17.18 28.22 8.47
CA ARG A 20 -17.78 27.13 7.72
C ARG A 20 -18.06 27.49 6.26
N ARG A 21 -18.63 28.69 6.02
CA ARG A 21 -18.95 29.15 4.64
C ARG A 21 -17.69 29.43 3.78
N VAL A 22 -16.60 29.88 4.38
CA VAL A 22 -15.35 30.13 3.64
C VAL A 22 -14.64 28.81 3.32
N ARG A 23 -14.65 27.81 4.22
CA ARG A 23 -14.14 26.47 3.93
C ARG A 23 -14.99 25.73 2.89
N CYS A 24 -16.32 25.82 2.95
CA CYS A 24 -17.19 25.27 1.91
C CYS A 24 -17.02 25.97 0.55
N ARG A 25 -16.65 27.26 0.49
CA ARG A 25 -16.48 27.96 -0.79
C ARG A 25 -15.15 27.65 -1.48
N ALA A 26 -14.08 27.37 -0.75
CA ALA A 26 -12.83 26.89 -1.36
C ALA A 26 -12.98 25.48 -1.95
N PHE A 27 -13.76 24.60 -1.30
CA PHE A 27 -14.15 23.31 -1.85
C PHE A 27 -15.22 23.42 -2.95
N ALA A 28 -16.14 24.38 -2.86
CA ALA A 28 -17.19 24.60 -3.86
C ALA A 28 -16.66 25.16 -5.19
N LEU A 29 -15.49 25.81 -5.22
CA LEU A 29 -14.87 26.24 -6.49
C LEU A 29 -14.23 25.05 -7.26
N LEU A 30 -13.85 23.97 -6.56
CA LEU A 30 -13.47 22.70 -7.15
C LEU A 30 -14.70 21.84 -7.52
N ALA A 31 -15.82 22.02 -6.85
CA ALA A 31 -17.11 21.36 -7.15
C ALA A 31 -17.75 21.83 -8.48
N VAL A 32 -17.26 22.90 -9.12
CA VAL A 32 -17.72 23.34 -10.45
C VAL A 32 -17.27 22.36 -11.56
N ILE A 33 -16.31 21.47 -11.26
CA ILE A 33 -15.93 20.35 -12.16
C ILE A 33 -16.60 19.04 -11.71
N ALA A 34 -17.34 19.02 -10.59
CA ALA A 34 -18.13 17.87 -10.22
C ALA A 34 -19.36 17.79 -11.15
N PRO A 35 -19.46 16.76 -12.01
CA PRO A 35 -20.65 16.60 -12.81
C PRO A 35 -21.80 16.18 -11.89
N GLY A 36 -22.56 17.18 -11.39
CA GLY A 36 -23.87 16.93 -10.84
C GLY A 36 -24.70 16.22 -11.90
N THR A 37 -25.29 15.09 -11.53
CA THR A 37 -26.37 14.39 -12.25
C THR A 37 -26.39 14.61 -13.78
N ALA A 38 -25.34 14.18 -14.49
CA ALA A 38 -25.40 14.13 -15.94
C ALA A 38 -26.31 12.95 -16.35
N PRO A 39 -27.32 13.18 -17.22
CA PRO A 39 -28.19 12.12 -17.70
C PRO A 39 -27.37 11.02 -18.40
N ALA A 40 -27.88 9.79 -18.36
CA ALA A 40 -27.33 8.62 -19.03
C ALA A 40 -27.34 8.77 -20.56
N GLY A 41 -26.43 9.61 -21.09
CA GLY A 41 -26.19 9.79 -22.51
C GLY A 41 -24.72 9.49 -22.84
N PRO A 42 -24.37 9.26 -24.12
CA PRO A 42 -22.98 8.96 -24.55
C PRO A 42 -21.94 9.98 -24.05
N GLY A 43 -22.31 11.25 -23.88
CA GLY A 43 -21.44 12.30 -23.31
C GLY A 43 -21.15 12.11 -21.83
N GLY A 44 -22.09 11.54 -21.06
CA GLY A 44 -21.90 11.31 -19.62
C GLY A 44 -20.93 10.18 -19.31
N PHE A 45 -20.78 9.20 -20.20
CA PHE A 45 -19.82 8.11 -20.06
C PHE A 45 -18.38 8.65 -20.05
N TRP A 46 -18.01 9.44 -21.04
CA TRP A 46 -16.66 10.01 -21.15
C TRP A 46 -16.30 10.94 -20.00
N LEU A 47 -17.26 11.68 -19.47
CA LEU A 47 -17.08 12.52 -18.29
C LEU A 47 -16.74 11.71 -17.00
N ASN A 48 -17.09 10.43 -16.97
CA ASN A 48 -16.75 9.56 -15.84
C ASN A 48 -15.51 8.67 -16.10
N VAL A 49 -15.01 8.59 -17.33
CA VAL A 49 -13.83 7.76 -17.66
C VAL A 49 -12.52 8.47 -17.37
N TRP A 50 -12.42 9.79 -17.55
CA TRP A 50 -11.17 10.54 -17.47
C TRP A 50 -10.37 10.39 -16.15
N PRO A 51 -11.00 10.20 -14.96
CA PRO A 51 -10.24 10.06 -13.73
C PRO A 51 -9.38 8.79 -13.71
N PHE A 52 -9.82 7.70 -14.35
CA PHE A 52 -9.09 6.43 -14.38
C PHE A 52 -7.71 6.57 -15.03
N PRO A 53 -7.57 6.99 -16.29
CA PRO A 53 -6.26 7.20 -16.89
C PRO A 53 -5.48 8.30 -16.18
N THR A 54 -6.13 9.31 -15.59
CA THR A 54 -5.44 10.38 -14.88
C THR A 54 -4.76 9.87 -13.61
N VAL A 55 -5.42 9.02 -12.83
CA VAL A 55 -4.81 8.38 -11.65
C VAL A 55 -3.63 7.51 -12.07
N VAL A 56 -3.77 6.71 -13.14
CA VAL A 56 -2.68 5.88 -13.65
C VAL A 56 -1.50 6.73 -14.12
N VAL A 57 -1.74 7.78 -14.90
CA VAL A 57 -0.68 8.70 -15.36
C VAL A 57 0.00 9.39 -14.18
N SER A 58 -0.78 9.88 -13.21
CA SER A 58 -0.25 10.47 -11.97
C SER A 58 0.65 9.48 -11.23
N ALA A 59 0.21 8.23 -11.08
CA ALA A 59 0.97 7.18 -10.43
C ALA A 59 2.29 6.88 -11.16
N PHE A 60 2.30 6.87 -12.51
CA PHE A 60 3.54 6.74 -13.29
C PHE A 60 4.48 7.92 -13.09
N LEU A 61 3.98 9.16 -13.10
CA LEU A 61 4.82 10.34 -12.89
C LEU A 61 5.50 10.33 -11.51
N ILE A 62 4.74 9.95 -10.48
CA ILE A 62 5.24 9.82 -9.11
C ILE A 62 6.25 8.67 -9.02
N SER A 63 5.95 7.50 -9.60
CA SER A 63 6.86 6.35 -9.62
C SER A 63 8.19 6.68 -10.29
N TRP A 64 8.18 7.27 -11.49
CA TRP A 64 9.41 7.68 -12.18
C TRP A 64 10.21 8.73 -11.42
N ALA A 65 9.52 9.66 -10.75
CA ALA A 65 10.19 10.63 -9.90
C ALA A 65 10.84 9.95 -8.69
N ALA A 66 10.17 8.97 -8.07
CA ALA A 66 10.68 8.20 -6.94
C ALA A 66 11.89 7.34 -7.34
N GLU A 67 11.81 6.64 -8.48
CA GLU A 67 12.93 5.88 -9.05
C GLU A 67 14.16 6.74 -9.34
N CYS A 68 13.97 7.98 -9.82
CA CYS A 68 15.08 8.91 -9.99
C CYS A 68 15.61 9.46 -8.65
N ALA A 69 14.72 9.77 -7.71
CA ALA A 69 15.08 10.38 -6.43
C ALA A 69 15.96 9.49 -5.56
N GLN A 70 15.80 8.16 -5.64
CA GLN A 70 16.62 7.21 -4.88
C GLN A 70 18.13 7.36 -5.17
N PHE A 71 18.53 7.74 -6.39
CA PHE A 71 19.94 7.96 -6.74
C PHE A 71 20.51 9.28 -6.20
N LEU A 72 19.65 10.17 -5.70
CA LEU A 72 20.05 11.45 -5.11
C LEU A 72 20.22 11.38 -3.58
N VAL A 73 19.76 10.30 -2.95
CA VAL A 73 19.83 10.08 -1.50
C VAL A 73 20.80 8.96 -1.14
N SER A 74 21.13 8.80 0.15
CA SER A 74 22.02 7.72 0.59
C SER A 74 21.36 6.35 0.37
N GLN A 75 22.14 5.37 -0.08
CA GLN A 75 21.65 4.02 -0.41
C GLN A 75 20.81 3.36 0.69
N GLY A 76 21.18 3.54 1.97
CA GLY A 76 20.44 2.95 3.09
C GLY A 76 19.04 3.54 3.31
N MET A 77 18.70 4.68 2.70
CA MET A 77 17.37 5.29 2.76
C MET A 77 16.62 5.21 1.43
N ALA A 78 17.32 4.91 0.35
CA ALA A 78 16.77 4.97 -1.00
C ALA A 78 15.57 4.06 -1.19
N LEU A 79 15.68 2.78 -0.81
CA LEU A 79 14.60 1.80 -0.93
C LEU A 79 13.37 2.15 -0.07
N ALA A 80 13.60 2.63 1.14
CA ALA A 80 12.50 3.02 2.03
C ALA A 80 11.74 4.24 1.51
N ILE A 81 12.47 5.23 0.97
CA ILE A 81 11.87 6.41 0.34
C ILE A 81 11.15 6.02 -0.94
N LEU A 82 11.74 5.16 -1.76
CA LEU A 82 11.15 4.65 -2.99
C LEU A 82 9.79 3.99 -2.70
N ALA A 83 9.75 3.00 -1.79
CA ALA A 83 8.53 2.29 -1.43
C ALA A 83 7.44 3.23 -0.90
N TRP A 84 7.81 4.24 -0.09
CA TRP A 84 6.85 5.21 0.42
C TRP A 84 6.30 6.15 -0.65
N LEU A 85 7.18 6.65 -1.54
CA LEU A 85 6.77 7.56 -2.60
C LEU A 85 5.94 6.87 -3.68
N GLN A 86 6.22 5.62 -3.99
CA GLN A 86 5.43 4.83 -4.94
C GLN A 86 4.01 4.55 -4.44
N ALA A 87 3.82 4.47 -3.12
CA ALA A 87 2.50 4.26 -2.52
C ALA A 87 1.64 5.55 -2.41
N LEU A 88 2.17 6.75 -2.74
CA LEU A 88 1.41 8.00 -2.63
C LEU A 88 0.06 8.02 -3.37
N PRO A 89 -0.08 7.43 -4.57
CA PRO A 89 -1.37 7.38 -5.25
C PRO A 89 -2.44 6.62 -4.46
N GLU A 90 -2.08 5.52 -3.83
CA GLU A 90 -2.96 4.74 -2.96
C GLU A 90 -3.33 5.53 -1.70
N PHE A 91 -2.34 6.19 -1.08
CA PHE A 91 -2.59 7.06 0.08
C PHE A 91 -3.58 8.18 -0.24
N ALA A 92 -3.50 8.78 -1.43
CA ALA A 92 -4.42 9.84 -1.83
C ALA A 92 -5.85 9.33 -2.01
N VAL A 93 -6.02 8.17 -2.66
CA VAL A 93 -7.34 7.53 -2.84
C VAL A 93 -7.93 7.17 -1.47
N GLU A 94 -7.16 6.51 -0.61
CA GLU A 94 -7.60 6.14 0.74
C GLU A 94 -7.92 7.37 1.59
N ALA A 95 -7.12 8.45 1.48
CA ALA A 95 -7.38 9.70 2.20
C ALA A 95 -8.72 10.35 1.78
N VAL A 96 -9.07 10.33 0.49
CA VAL A 96 -10.36 10.84 0.01
C VAL A 96 -11.52 10.00 0.57
N ILE A 97 -11.37 8.67 0.59
CA ILE A 97 -12.39 7.77 1.14
C ILE A 97 -12.54 7.99 2.65
N ALA A 98 -11.43 8.09 3.39
CA ALA A 98 -11.45 8.37 4.83
C ALA A 98 -12.01 9.75 5.16
N TRP A 99 -11.69 10.77 4.35
CA TRP A 99 -12.23 12.13 4.49
C TRP A 99 -13.74 12.18 4.26
N SER A 100 -14.25 11.39 3.31
CA SER A 100 -15.68 11.27 3.06
C SER A 100 -16.42 10.41 4.10
N GLN A 101 -15.74 9.91 5.11
CA GLN A 101 -16.26 9.11 6.23
C GLN A 101 -16.95 7.82 5.79
N GLN A 102 -16.57 7.28 4.65
CA GLN A 102 -17.15 6.09 4.03
C GLN A 102 -16.42 4.83 4.54
N ILE A 103 -16.65 4.45 5.81
CA ILE A 103 -15.93 3.34 6.48
C ILE A 103 -16.01 2.03 5.67
N HIS A 104 -17.14 1.78 5.03
CA HIS A 104 -17.34 0.59 4.21
C HIS A 104 -16.37 0.56 3.01
N TYR A 105 -16.25 1.65 2.27
CA TYR A 105 -15.34 1.73 1.13
C TYR A 105 -13.86 1.85 1.52
N MET A 106 -13.59 2.49 2.64
CA MET A 106 -12.26 2.54 3.25
C MET A 106 -11.75 1.13 3.57
N THR A 107 -12.58 0.29 4.21
CA THR A 107 -12.23 -1.11 4.47
C THR A 107 -12.06 -1.89 3.17
N ALA A 108 -12.90 -1.63 2.15
CA ALA A 108 -12.79 -2.28 0.84
C ALA A 108 -11.44 -1.98 0.18
N ASN A 109 -11.06 -0.69 0.05
CA ASN A 109 -9.83 -0.27 -0.60
C ASN A 109 -8.61 -0.79 0.16
N PHE A 110 -8.55 -0.58 1.48
CA PHE A 110 -7.46 -1.02 2.33
C PHE A 110 -7.24 -2.55 2.28
N THR A 111 -8.29 -3.35 2.50
CA THR A 111 -8.16 -4.81 2.48
C THR A 111 -7.92 -5.35 1.08
N GLY A 112 -8.50 -4.71 0.07
CA GLY A 112 -8.31 -5.06 -1.35
C GLY A 112 -6.87 -4.88 -1.79
N SER A 113 -6.25 -3.75 -1.46
CA SER A 113 -4.86 -3.44 -1.77
C SER A 113 -3.90 -4.49 -1.18
N LEU A 114 -3.98 -4.75 0.12
CA LEU A 114 -3.17 -5.76 0.79
C LEU A 114 -3.32 -7.16 0.19
N ARG A 115 -4.56 -7.56 -0.13
CA ARG A 115 -4.83 -8.87 -0.74
C ARG A 115 -4.38 -8.95 -2.19
N LEU A 116 -4.46 -7.85 -2.93
CA LEU A 116 -4.00 -7.76 -4.31
C LEU A 116 -2.47 -7.93 -4.40
N LEU A 117 -1.73 -7.31 -3.48
CA LEU A 117 -0.26 -7.44 -3.43
C LEU A 117 0.16 -8.90 -3.19
N VAL A 118 -0.36 -9.53 -2.16
CA VAL A 118 0.00 -10.90 -1.79
C VAL A 118 -0.59 -11.92 -2.78
N GLY A 119 -1.86 -11.75 -3.15
CA GLY A 119 -2.62 -12.74 -3.92
C GLY A 119 -2.35 -12.71 -5.42
N LEU A 120 -2.09 -11.52 -5.97
CA LEU A 120 -1.79 -11.34 -7.39
C LEU A 120 -0.33 -10.91 -7.60
N GLY A 121 0.14 -9.90 -6.86
CA GLY A 121 1.45 -9.28 -7.09
C GLY A 121 2.60 -10.28 -6.95
N TRP A 122 2.69 -11.01 -5.84
CA TRP A 122 3.77 -11.99 -5.62
C TRP A 122 3.74 -13.16 -6.61
N PRO A 123 2.59 -13.82 -6.86
CA PRO A 123 2.50 -14.85 -7.89
C PRO A 123 2.81 -14.35 -9.29
N LEU A 124 2.46 -13.10 -9.62
CA LEU A 124 2.74 -12.49 -10.91
C LEU A 124 4.26 -12.33 -11.13
N ILE A 125 4.98 -11.86 -10.11
CA ILE A 125 6.45 -11.77 -10.14
C ILE A 125 7.05 -13.15 -10.35
N PHE A 126 6.59 -14.17 -9.62
CA PHE A 126 7.02 -15.54 -9.80
C PHE A 126 6.76 -16.01 -11.24
N GLY A 127 5.56 -15.78 -11.77
CA GLY A 127 5.15 -16.17 -13.12
C GLY A 127 6.01 -15.51 -14.20
N VAL A 128 6.29 -14.20 -14.08
CA VAL A 128 7.16 -13.46 -15.02
C VAL A 128 8.59 -14.00 -14.98
N ALA A 129 9.15 -14.22 -13.79
CA ALA A 129 10.49 -14.79 -13.65
C ALA A 129 10.57 -16.23 -14.21
N ALA A 130 9.55 -17.05 -13.93
CA ALA A 130 9.48 -18.43 -14.44
C ALA A 130 9.36 -18.46 -15.97
N PHE A 131 8.49 -17.61 -16.54
CA PHE A 131 8.34 -17.50 -18.00
C PHE A 131 9.63 -17.01 -18.67
N SER A 132 10.28 -16.00 -18.10
CA SER A 132 11.53 -15.47 -18.62
C SER A 132 12.64 -16.53 -18.61
N ARG A 133 12.76 -17.27 -17.51
CA ARG A 133 13.74 -18.37 -17.41
C ARG A 133 13.45 -19.51 -18.40
N TRP A 134 12.18 -19.86 -18.54
CA TRP A 134 11.79 -20.90 -19.49
C TRP A 134 12.06 -20.50 -20.95
N THR A 135 11.81 -19.25 -21.32
CA THR A 135 12.07 -18.77 -22.69
C THR A 135 13.57 -18.67 -23.00
N ARG A 136 14.38 -18.25 -22.02
CA ARG A 136 15.82 -18.06 -22.18
C ARG A 136 16.60 -19.38 -22.08
N ASP A 137 16.36 -20.14 -21.02
CA ASP A 137 17.20 -21.27 -20.64
C ASP A 137 16.53 -22.65 -20.89
N ARG A 138 15.22 -22.65 -21.27
CA ARG A 138 14.38 -23.85 -21.35
C ARG A 138 14.32 -24.65 -20.05
N ARG A 139 14.51 -23.97 -18.90
CA ARG A 139 14.46 -24.57 -17.57
C ARG A 139 13.31 -23.96 -16.77
N LEU A 140 12.59 -24.81 -16.04
CA LEU A 140 11.53 -24.34 -15.15
C LEU A 140 12.13 -23.68 -13.91
N LEU A 141 11.62 -22.51 -13.55
CA LEU A 141 11.87 -21.90 -12.26
C LEU A 141 10.91 -22.52 -11.25
N THR A 142 11.41 -23.26 -10.30
CA THR A 142 10.60 -23.89 -9.26
C THR A 142 10.60 -23.08 -7.95
N ARG A 143 11.60 -22.20 -7.78
CA ARG A 143 11.80 -21.45 -6.54
C ARG A 143 12.57 -20.15 -6.80
N ILE A 144 12.12 -19.07 -6.17
CA ILE A 144 12.88 -17.83 -6.01
C ILE A 144 13.56 -17.91 -4.64
N HIS A 145 14.88 -17.79 -4.59
CA HIS A 145 15.65 -17.71 -3.35
C HIS A 145 15.77 -16.27 -2.93
N LEU A 146 15.60 -16.00 -1.64
CA LEU A 146 15.76 -14.69 -1.06
C LEU A 146 17.14 -14.55 -0.43
N ASP A 147 17.79 -13.42 -0.65
CA ASP A 147 19.06 -13.11 0.00
C ASP A 147 18.89 -12.86 1.48
N GLY A 148 19.94 -13.15 2.26
CA GLY A 148 19.87 -13.09 3.73
C GLY A 148 19.44 -11.72 4.28
N GLU A 149 19.69 -10.66 3.54
CA GLU A 149 19.32 -9.28 3.90
C GLU A 149 17.82 -9.03 3.87
N HIS A 150 17.10 -9.68 2.95
CA HIS A 150 15.65 -9.65 2.84
C HIS A 150 14.90 -10.29 4.03
N SER A 151 15.65 -10.91 4.94
CA SER A 151 15.08 -11.38 6.20
C SER A 151 14.51 -10.26 7.06
N VAL A 152 14.99 -9.01 6.88
CA VAL A 152 14.46 -7.82 7.56
C VAL A 152 13.02 -7.58 7.17
N GLU A 153 12.72 -7.53 5.86
CA GLU A 153 11.38 -7.30 5.32
C GLU A 153 10.43 -8.44 5.71
N VAL A 154 10.88 -9.70 5.57
CA VAL A 154 10.06 -10.86 5.93
C VAL A 154 9.65 -10.83 7.41
N LEU A 155 10.57 -10.52 8.33
CA LEU A 155 10.25 -10.46 9.76
C LEU A 155 9.46 -9.20 10.12
N ALA A 156 9.78 -8.05 9.51
CA ALA A 156 9.10 -6.80 9.76
C ALA A 156 7.62 -6.87 9.36
N LEU A 157 7.29 -7.59 8.30
CA LEU A 157 5.91 -7.79 7.86
C LEU A 157 5.04 -8.45 8.94
N GLY A 158 5.60 -9.32 9.77
CA GLY A 158 4.88 -10.01 10.82
C GLY A 158 4.34 -9.08 11.92
N LEU A 159 5.06 -8.02 12.27
CA LEU A 159 4.69 -7.13 13.37
C LEU A 159 3.33 -6.44 13.17
N PRO A 160 3.08 -5.72 12.05
CA PRO A 160 1.79 -5.08 11.83
C PRO A 160 0.66 -6.10 11.63
N ILE A 161 0.90 -7.25 11.00
CA ILE A 161 -0.10 -8.31 10.84
C ILE A 161 -0.58 -8.80 12.21
N LEU A 162 0.35 -9.09 13.13
CA LEU A 162 0.02 -9.50 14.50
C LEU A 162 -0.70 -8.38 15.27
N TYR A 163 -0.33 -7.11 15.05
CA TYR A 163 -1.02 -5.99 15.68
C TYR A 163 -2.46 -5.84 15.14
N PHE A 164 -2.69 -6.13 13.87
CA PHE A 164 -4.05 -6.12 13.30
C PHE A 164 -4.97 -7.20 13.86
N LEU A 165 -4.44 -8.30 14.43
CA LEU A 165 -5.26 -9.21 15.22
C LEU A 165 -5.82 -8.52 16.47
N ILE A 166 -5.04 -7.65 17.12
CA ILE A 166 -5.52 -6.87 18.28
C ILE A 166 -6.61 -5.91 17.83
N ILE A 167 -6.43 -5.21 16.69
CA ILE A 167 -7.45 -4.32 16.10
C ILE A 167 -8.72 -5.10 15.76
N TYR A 168 -8.58 -6.31 15.19
CA TYR A 168 -9.70 -7.21 14.88
C TYR A 168 -10.51 -7.56 16.14
N PHE A 169 -9.86 -7.98 17.22
CA PHE A 169 -10.56 -8.32 18.47
C PHE A 169 -11.18 -7.09 19.15
N LYS A 170 -10.49 -5.97 19.10
CA LYS A 170 -11.00 -4.70 19.62
C LYS A 170 -12.20 -4.17 18.79
N GLY A 171 -12.24 -4.46 17.49
CA GLY A 171 -13.30 -4.03 16.57
C GLY A 171 -13.27 -2.54 16.23
N THR A 172 -12.16 -1.84 16.46
CA THR A 172 -12.03 -0.39 16.20
C THR A 172 -10.61 -0.05 15.76
N LEU A 173 -10.50 0.97 14.91
CA LEU A 173 -9.20 1.59 14.57
C LEU A 173 -9.17 3.00 15.16
N THR A 174 -8.18 3.28 15.99
CA THR A 174 -8.03 4.52 16.75
C THR A 174 -6.76 5.28 16.38
N LEU A 175 -6.65 6.55 16.79
CA LEU A 175 -5.41 7.31 16.65
C LEU A 175 -4.22 6.66 17.38
N VAL A 176 -4.49 5.95 18.50
CA VAL A 176 -3.43 5.21 19.23
C VAL A 176 -2.92 4.06 18.37
N ASP A 177 -3.82 3.33 17.69
CA ASP A 177 -3.40 2.28 16.76
C ASP A 177 -2.56 2.86 15.62
N GLY A 178 -2.97 3.99 15.06
CA GLY A 178 -2.18 4.71 14.06
C GLY A 178 -0.78 5.07 14.57
N ALA A 179 -0.66 5.57 15.80
CA ALA A 179 0.64 5.88 16.41
C ALA A 179 1.52 4.62 16.59
N VAL A 180 0.93 3.49 17.01
CA VAL A 180 1.65 2.21 17.14
C VAL A 180 2.12 1.69 15.79
N LEU A 181 1.25 1.71 14.76
CA LEU A 181 1.59 1.29 13.41
C LEU A 181 2.70 2.16 12.80
N MET A 182 2.64 3.47 13.02
CA MET A 182 3.70 4.40 12.63
C MET A 182 5.02 4.09 13.36
N ALA A 183 4.97 3.77 14.66
CA ALA A 183 6.16 3.37 15.41
C ALA A 183 6.77 2.06 14.89
N ILE A 184 5.94 1.08 14.50
CA ILE A 184 6.40 -0.15 13.84
C ILE A 184 7.12 0.17 12.52
N TYR A 185 6.58 1.07 11.71
CA TYR A 185 7.23 1.50 10.46
C TYR A 185 8.56 2.22 10.70
N ILE A 186 8.61 3.13 11.67
CA ILE A 186 9.85 3.82 12.05
C ILE A 186 10.90 2.81 12.53
N LEU A 187 10.50 1.82 13.32
CA LEU A 187 11.39 0.74 13.74
C LEU A 187 11.91 -0.05 12.53
N TYR A 188 11.05 -0.40 11.59
CA TYR A 188 11.45 -1.07 10.34
C TYR A 188 12.49 -0.24 9.56
N LEU A 189 12.24 1.06 9.34
CA LEU A 189 13.20 1.96 8.69
C LEU A 189 14.52 2.07 9.44
N TRP A 190 14.47 2.08 10.78
CA TRP A 190 15.67 2.13 11.61
C TRP A 190 16.51 0.86 11.45
N VAL A 191 15.87 -0.31 11.38
CA VAL A 191 16.54 -1.59 11.12
C VAL A 191 17.15 -1.61 9.73
N LEU A 192 16.41 -1.23 8.68
CA LEU A 192 16.91 -1.14 7.31
C LEU A 192 18.13 -0.22 7.18
N LYS A 193 18.12 0.91 7.87
CA LYS A 193 19.30 1.82 7.91
C LYS A 193 20.54 1.15 8.50
N LYS A 194 20.36 0.18 9.41
CA LYS A 194 21.47 -0.56 10.04
C LYS A 194 21.96 -1.74 9.21
N VAL A 195 21.10 -2.25 8.35
CA VAL A 195 21.35 -3.41 7.51
C VAL A 195 21.02 -3.00 6.05
N PRO A 196 21.89 -2.22 5.41
CA PRO A 196 21.66 -1.81 4.04
C PRO A 196 21.68 -3.03 3.11
N PRO A 197 20.77 -3.11 2.13
CA PRO A 197 20.74 -4.18 1.15
C PRO A 197 22.02 -4.20 0.31
N ARG A 198 22.45 -5.37 -0.12
CA ARG A 198 23.57 -5.55 -1.06
C ARG A 198 23.15 -5.26 -2.49
N GLU A 199 21.94 -5.67 -2.83
CA GLU A 199 21.38 -5.39 -4.13
C GLU A 199 20.84 -3.97 -4.13
N THR A 200 21.45 -3.12 -4.94
CA THR A 200 20.97 -1.79 -5.25
C THR A 200 20.50 -1.78 -6.69
N GLU A 201 19.47 -1.01 -6.96
CA GLU A 201 19.03 -0.78 -8.32
C GLU A 201 20.14 -0.08 -9.09
N GLU A 202 20.53 -0.66 -10.23
CA GLU A 202 21.52 -0.08 -11.11
C GLU A 202 20.85 0.81 -12.16
N MET A 203 21.60 1.77 -12.71
CA MET A 203 21.10 2.65 -13.79
C MET A 203 20.53 1.87 -15.00
N GLU A 204 20.99 0.64 -15.20
CA GLU A 204 20.54 -0.24 -16.28
C GLU A 204 19.19 -0.90 -15.98
N ASP A 205 18.79 -0.92 -14.72
CA ASP A 205 17.52 -1.50 -14.27
C ASP A 205 16.37 -0.52 -14.36
N LEU A 206 16.66 0.77 -14.51
CA LEU A 206 15.66 1.80 -14.65
C LEU A 206 14.84 1.65 -15.93
N GLU A 207 13.57 2.00 -15.86
CA GLU A 207 12.73 2.17 -17.04
C GLU A 207 13.30 3.25 -18.00
N ALA A 208 12.79 3.28 -19.22
CA ALA A 208 13.34 4.14 -20.27
C ALA A 208 13.29 5.65 -19.92
N ILE A 209 12.23 6.10 -19.23
CA ILE A 209 12.06 7.53 -18.87
C ILE A 209 12.96 7.92 -17.71
N PRO A 210 12.94 7.24 -16.53
CA PRO A 210 13.91 7.49 -15.47
C PRO A 210 15.35 7.43 -15.92
N ARG A 211 15.72 6.45 -16.74
CA ARG A 211 17.07 6.31 -17.30
C ARG A 211 17.49 7.53 -18.14
N ARG A 212 16.58 8.12 -18.92
CA ARG A 212 16.86 9.35 -19.69
C ARG A 212 17.04 10.55 -18.78
N ILE A 213 16.23 10.67 -17.73
CA ILE A 213 16.32 11.76 -16.75
C ILE A 213 17.66 11.70 -16.01
N MET A 214 18.11 10.51 -15.61
CA MET A 214 19.36 10.33 -14.89
C MET A 214 20.61 10.61 -15.73
N ARG A 215 20.48 10.72 -17.07
CA ARG A 215 21.56 11.19 -17.97
C ARG A 215 21.68 12.71 -18.06
N LEU A 216 20.73 13.46 -17.54
CA LEU A 216 20.78 14.92 -17.51
C LEU A 216 21.82 15.42 -16.49
N PRO A 217 22.31 16.66 -16.62
CA PRO A 217 23.14 17.27 -15.58
C PRO A 217 22.34 17.39 -14.29
N ARG A 218 23.00 17.38 -13.11
CA ARG A 218 22.37 17.31 -11.79
C ARG A 218 21.24 18.32 -11.59
N ARG A 219 21.36 19.54 -12.08
CA ARG A 219 20.28 20.55 -12.03
C ARG A 219 19.06 20.12 -12.85
N GLY A 220 19.28 19.51 -14.03
CA GLY A 220 18.23 18.96 -14.88
C GLY A 220 17.53 17.77 -14.23
N GLN A 221 18.27 16.87 -13.55
CA GLN A 221 17.71 15.76 -12.78
C GLN A 221 16.77 16.29 -11.69
N ILE A 222 17.25 17.20 -10.84
CA ILE A 222 16.45 17.78 -9.74
C ILE A 222 15.20 18.47 -10.29
N LEU A 223 15.32 19.27 -11.35
CA LEU A 223 14.18 19.94 -11.98
C LEU A 223 13.16 18.93 -12.51
N ALA A 224 13.61 17.90 -13.24
CA ALA A 224 12.73 16.88 -13.80
C ALA A 224 12.02 16.10 -12.70
N ILE A 225 12.72 15.66 -11.66
CA ILE A 225 12.14 14.97 -10.50
C ILE A 225 11.09 15.86 -9.82
N THR A 226 11.41 17.13 -9.57
CA THR A 226 10.48 18.08 -8.94
C THR A 226 9.23 18.28 -9.80
N LEU A 227 9.37 18.44 -11.11
CA LEU A 227 8.23 18.61 -12.02
C LEU A 227 7.38 17.35 -12.12
N LEU A 228 7.98 16.16 -12.12
CA LEU A 228 7.26 14.90 -12.11
C LEU A 228 6.46 14.70 -10.80
N PHE A 229 7.06 14.98 -9.64
CA PHE A 229 6.33 14.91 -8.35
C PHE A 229 5.24 15.98 -8.27
N ALA A 230 5.53 17.23 -8.63
CA ALA A 230 4.54 18.29 -8.58
C ALA A 230 3.40 18.06 -9.56
N GLY A 231 3.71 17.66 -10.80
CA GLY A 231 2.71 17.36 -11.83
C GLY A 231 1.89 16.12 -11.49
N GLY A 232 2.53 15.03 -11.07
CA GLY A 232 1.85 13.81 -10.63
C GLY A 232 0.99 14.07 -9.40
N GLY A 233 1.52 14.74 -8.38
CA GLY A 233 0.78 15.09 -7.18
C GLY A 233 -0.42 16.00 -7.45
N LEU A 234 -0.28 16.99 -8.34
CA LEU A 234 -1.39 17.86 -8.74
C LEU A 234 -2.47 17.09 -9.50
N LEU A 235 -2.08 16.25 -10.47
CA LEU A 235 -3.04 15.41 -11.20
C LEU A 235 -3.79 14.47 -10.26
N LEU A 236 -3.07 13.86 -9.31
CA LEU A 236 -3.66 12.98 -8.32
C LEU A 236 -4.65 13.72 -7.41
N TYR A 237 -4.26 14.89 -6.92
CA TYR A 237 -5.13 15.72 -6.09
C TYR A 237 -6.43 16.11 -6.81
N LEU A 238 -6.34 16.47 -8.10
CA LEU A 238 -7.51 16.83 -8.91
C LEU A 238 -8.38 15.62 -9.29
N ALA A 239 -7.77 14.43 -9.41
CA ALA A 239 -8.46 13.24 -9.91
C ALA A 239 -9.00 12.33 -8.79
N ALA A 240 -8.46 12.36 -7.56
CA ALA A 240 -8.76 11.36 -6.53
C ALA A 240 -10.24 11.34 -6.12
N GLU A 241 -10.87 12.49 -5.88
CA GLU A 241 -12.30 12.57 -5.56
C GLU A 241 -13.19 12.21 -6.76
N PRO A 242 -12.99 12.77 -7.98
CA PRO A 242 -13.70 12.32 -9.18
C PRO A 242 -13.52 10.82 -9.46
N PHE A 243 -12.36 10.25 -9.17
CA PHE A 243 -12.08 8.83 -9.33
C PHE A 243 -12.98 7.96 -8.44
N LEU A 244 -13.10 8.29 -7.15
CA LEU A 244 -14.01 7.60 -6.24
C LEU A 244 -15.46 7.63 -6.76
N HIS A 245 -15.96 8.83 -7.12
CA HIS A 245 -17.31 8.98 -7.64
C HIS A 245 -17.52 8.22 -8.96
N SER A 246 -16.53 8.21 -9.84
CA SER A 246 -16.59 7.45 -11.10
C SER A 246 -16.62 5.96 -10.84
N MET A 247 -15.85 5.45 -9.89
CA MET A 247 -15.91 4.03 -9.51
C MET A 247 -17.30 3.61 -9.04
N LEU A 248 -17.94 4.41 -8.18
CA LEU A 248 -19.31 4.12 -7.71
C LEU A 248 -20.32 4.09 -8.88
N ARG A 249 -20.22 5.04 -9.81
CA ARG A 249 -21.08 5.08 -11.00
C ARG A 249 -20.85 3.90 -11.92
N PHE A 250 -19.61 3.50 -12.15
CA PHE A 250 -19.31 2.34 -12.97
C PHE A 250 -19.72 1.03 -12.31
N ALA A 251 -19.60 0.90 -11.00
CA ALA A 251 -20.11 -0.25 -10.27
C ALA A 251 -21.61 -0.43 -10.52
N VAL A 252 -22.39 0.64 -10.38
CA VAL A 252 -23.84 0.64 -10.69
C VAL A 252 -24.10 0.34 -12.17
N TYR A 253 -23.33 0.94 -13.09
CA TYR A 253 -23.49 0.73 -14.54
C TYR A 253 -23.25 -0.71 -14.95
N PHE A 254 -22.23 -1.38 -14.38
CA PHE A 254 -21.92 -2.78 -14.65
C PHE A 254 -22.75 -3.77 -13.82
N GLY A 255 -23.59 -3.31 -12.91
CA GLY A 255 -24.35 -4.16 -12.00
C GLY A 255 -23.48 -4.94 -11.00
N VAL A 256 -22.31 -4.40 -10.66
CA VAL A 256 -21.36 -4.97 -9.71
C VAL A 256 -21.50 -4.24 -8.36
N SER A 257 -21.27 -4.95 -7.24
CA SER A 257 -21.23 -4.31 -5.93
C SER A 257 -20.18 -3.19 -5.91
N GLU A 258 -20.57 -2.00 -5.41
CA GLU A 258 -19.67 -0.86 -5.23
C GLU A 258 -18.46 -1.23 -4.35
N TYR A 259 -18.70 -2.02 -3.31
CA TYR A 259 -17.66 -2.55 -2.42
C TYR A 259 -16.62 -3.34 -3.20
N LEU A 260 -17.05 -4.33 -4.00
CA LEU A 260 -16.14 -5.17 -4.78
C LEU A 260 -15.41 -4.37 -5.87
N PHE A 261 -16.10 -3.40 -6.48
CA PHE A 261 -15.47 -2.56 -7.49
C PHE A 261 -14.35 -1.70 -6.90
N ILE A 262 -14.59 -1.05 -5.76
CA ILE A 262 -13.56 -0.29 -5.03
C ILE A 262 -12.45 -1.23 -4.57
N GLN A 263 -12.78 -2.38 -3.99
CA GLN A 263 -11.82 -3.32 -3.42
C GLN A 263 -10.78 -3.81 -4.43
N TRP A 264 -11.15 -3.94 -5.71
CA TRP A 264 -10.27 -4.51 -6.72
C TRP A 264 -9.75 -3.50 -7.73
N VAL A 265 -10.61 -2.56 -8.17
CA VAL A 265 -10.25 -1.62 -9.24
C VAL A 265 -9.39 -0.47 -8.72
N ALA A 266 -9.71 0.08 -7.55
CA ALA A 266 -8.96 1.21 -7.01
C ALA A 266 -7.48 0.84 -6.75
N PRO A 267 -7.15 -0.22 -5.98
CA PRO A 267 -5.75 -0.59 -5.74
C PRO A 267 -5.04 -1.08 -7.02
N PHE A 268 -5.77 -1.76 -7.92
CA PHE A 268 -5.17 -2.20 -9.18
C PHE A 268 -4.64 -1.03 -9.99
N LEU A 269 -5.39 0.07 -10.07
CA LEU A 269 -5.03 1.24 -10.86
C LEU A 269 -4.01 2.14 -10.16
N SER A 270 -4.17 2.38 -8.86
CA SER A 270 -3.26 3.24 -8.09
C SER A 270 -1.86 2.63 -7.94
N GLU A 271 -1.76 1.30 -7.81
CA GLU A 271 -0.51 0.57 -7.67
C GLU A 271 0.01 -0.03 -8.98
N PHE A 272 -0.64 0.24 -10.12
CA PHE A 272 -0.29 -0.35 -11.41
C PHE A 272 1.17 -0.10 -11.81
N PRO A 273 1.72 1.13 -11.68
CA PRO A 273 3.13 1.39 -12.02
C PRO A 273 4.09 0.58 -11.18
N GLU A 274 3.84 0.44 -9.87
CA GLU A 274 4.69 -0.34 -8.96
C GLU A 274 4.75 -1.81 -9.36
N LYS A 275 3.59 -2.40 -9.68
CA LYS A 275 3.53 -3.79 -10.18
C LYS A 275 4.25 -3.94 -11.51
N LEU A 276 4.16 -2.93 -12.38
CA LEU A 276 4.83 -2.95 -13.68
C LEU A 276 6.36 -2.87 -13.54
N SER A 277 6.88 -2.00 -12.68
CA SER A 277 8.31 -1.90 -12.38
C SER A 277 8.84 -3.22 -11.78
N ALA A 278 8.12 -3.79 -10.81
CA ALA A 278 8.50 -5.08 -10.24
C ALA A 278 8.49 -6.21 -11.28
N MET A 279 7.50 -6.24 -12.19
CA MET A 279 7.49 -7.19 -13.31
C MET A 279 8.65 -6.97 -14.28
N TYR A 280 9.05 -5.71 -14.50
CA TYR A 280 10.20 -5.40 -15.34
C TYR A 280 11.50 -5.98 -14.76
N TRP A 281 11.71 -5.89 -13.44
CA TRP A 281 12.85 -6.52 -12.77
C TRP A 281 12.75 -8.05 -12.79
N ALA A 282 11.57 -8.61 -12.56
CA ALA A 282 11.34 -10.06 -12.57
C ALA A 282 11.60 -10.73 -13.94
N ARG A 283 11.65 -9.98 -15.04
CA ARG A 283 12.11 -10.48 -16.35
C ARG A 283 13.56 -10.98 -16.33
N ARG A 284 14.33 -10.52 -15.35
CA ARG A 284 15.66 -11.07 -15.06
C ARG A 284 15.52 -11.98 -13.84
N PRO A 285 15.57 -13.32 -14.02
CA PRO A 285 15.35 -14.27 -12.92
C PRO A 285 16.28 -14.05 -11.73
N GLU A 286 17.45 -13.48 -11.97
CA GLU A 286 18.45 -13.11 -10.96
C GLU A 286 17.94 -11.97 -10.06
N LYS A 287 17.06 -11.10 -10.55
CA LYS A 287 16.46 -9.97 -9.82
C LYS A 287 15.04 -10.24 -9.31
N ALA A 288 14.56 -11.46 -9.44
CA ALA A 288 13.23 -11.85 -8.98
C ALA A 288 13.09 -11.74 -7.45
N SER A 289 14.18 -11.95 -6.70
CA SER A 289 14.24 -11.72 -5.25
C SER A 289 13.97 -10.27 -4.90
N MET A 290 14.68 -9.34 -5.54
CA MET A 290 14.51 -7.90 -5.35
C MET A 290 13.10 -7.44 -5.72
N ALA A 291 12.55 -7.92 -6.85
CA ALA A 291 11.20 -7.61 -7.28
C ALA A 291 10.14 -8.06 -6.26
N LEU A 292 10.29 -9.28 -5.72
CA LEU A 292 9.40 -9.81 -4.70
C LEU A 292 9.49 -9.00 -3.40
N MET A 293 10.70 -8.61 -2.99
CA MET A 293 10.91 -7.84 -1.76
C MET A 293 10.40 -6.41 -1.88
N ASN A 294 10.43 -5.81 -3.06
CA ASN A 294 9.75 -4.53 -3.28
C ASN A 294 8.25 -4.63 -2.96
N MET A 295 7.57 -5.69 -3.43
CA MET A 295 6.15 -5.93 -3.10
C MET A 295 5.93 -6.22 -1.61
N VAL A 296 6.87 -6.88 -0.94
CA VAL A 296 6.80 -7.11 0.52
C VAL A 296 6.96 -5.79 1.28
N SER A 297 7.88 -4.91 0.85
CA SER A 297 8.07 -3.58 1.44
C SER A 297 6.83 -2.69 1.26
N ALA A 298 6.20 -2.74 0.08
CA ALA A 298 4.92 -2.07 -0.17
C ALA A 298 3.83 -2.59 0.80
N ASN A 299 3.76 -3.90 0.97
CA ASN A 299 2.79 -4.53 1.90
C ASN A 299 3.02 -4.08 3.35
N ILE A 300 4.30 -3.97 3.81
CA ILE A 300 4.63 -3.40 5.12
C ILE A 300 4.15 -1.94 5.22
N ASN A 301 4.40 -1.13 4.19
CA ASN A 301 3.98 0.26 4.14
C ASN A 301 2.45 0.40 4.26
N GLN A 302 1.70 -0.44 3.56
CA GLN A 302 0.22 -0.46 3.63
C GLN A 302 -0.27 -0.90 5.01
N TRP A 303 0.24 -2.00 5.57
CA TRP A 303 -0.11 -2.46 6.91
C TRP A 303 0.24 -1.47 8.01
N THR A 304 1.16 -0.54 7.77
CA THR A 304 1.65 0.43 8.77
C THR A 304 1.21 1.86 8.45
N MET A 305 1.87 2.52 7.51
CA MET A 305 1.67 3.95 7.24
C MET A 305 0.31 4.27 6.64
N LEU A 306 -0.16 3.47 5.66
CA LEU A 306 -1.48 3.66 5.09
C LEU A 306 -2.56 3.47 6.16
N ALA A 307 -2.50 2.38 6.91
CA ALA A 307 -3.43 2.11 8.01
C ALA A 307 -3.38 3.19 9.12
N ALA A 308 -2.18 3.72 9.42
CA ALA A 308 -2.00 4.78 10.40
C ALA A 308 -2.62 6.12 9.95
N MET A 309 -2.57 6.43 8.66
CA MET A 309 -3.16 7.63 8.07
C MET A 309 -4.68 7.66 8.21
N ILE A 310 -5.34 6.52 8.08
CA ILE A 310 -6.80 6.39 8.06
C ILE A 310 -7.47 7.07 9.27
N PRO A 311 -7.18 6.71 10.53
CA PRO A 311 -7.83 7.33 11.69
C PRO A 311 -7.46 8.81 11.87
N ILE A 312 -6.31 9.23 11.36
CA ILE A 312 -5.87 10.64 11.38
C ILE A 312 -6.75 11.47 10.46
N VAL A 313 -6.86 11.08 9.17
CA VAL A 313 -7.66 11.79 8.17
C VAL A 313 -9.14 11.76 8.55
N TYR A 314 -9.63 10.61 9.01
CA TYR A 314 -11.02 10.46 9.48
C TYR A 314 -11.32 11.39 10.64
N SER A 315 -10.45 11.48 11.66
CA SER A 315 -10.63 12.39 12.80
C SER A 315 -10.61 13.86 12.39
N PHE A 316 -9.75 14.24 11.43
CA PHE A 316 -9.75 15.59 10.87
C PHE A 316 -11.04 15.91 10.13
N SER A 317 -11.60 14.98 9.40
CA SER A 317 -12.85 15.13 8.67
C SER A 317 -14.05 15.30 9.64
N VAL A 318 -14.08 14.53 10.72
CA VAL A 318 -15.12 14.63 11.77
C VAL A 318 -14.96 15.90 12.61
N GLY A 319 -13.74 16.44 12.75
CA GLY A 319 -13.42 17.67 13.48
C GLY A 319 -12.98 17.45 14.93
N PHE A 320 -12.90 16.21 15.41
CA PHE A 320 -12.37 15.84 16.73
C PHE A 320 -11.75 14.43 16.71
N PRO A 321 -10.83 14.14 17.66
CA PRO A 321 -10.27 12.81 17.80
C PRO A 321 -11.35 11.75 18.01
N THR A 322 -11.41 10.77 17.11
CA THR A 322 -12.43 9.72 17.17
C THR A 322 -11.87 8.38 16.74
N HIS A 323 -12.65 7.32 16.96
CA HIS A 323 -12.33 5.98 16.52
C HIS A 323 -13.23 5.57 15.35
N ILE A 324 -12.75 4.64 14.55
CA ILE A 324 -13.46 4.05 13.44
C ILE A 324 -13.98 2.70 13.90
N PRO A 325 -15.30 2.52 14.09
CA PRO A 325 -15.86 1.23 14.44
C PRO A 325 -15.93 0.30 13.23
N PHE A 326 -15.64 -0.97 13.43
CA PHE A 326 -15.79 -2.03 12.42
C PHE A 326 -16.98 -2.93 12.75
N ASP A 327 -17.88 -3.06 11.81
CA ASP A 327 -18.98 -4.01 11.88
C ASP A 327 -18.51 -5.47 11.66
N SER A 328 -19.42 -6.43 11.71
CA SER A 328 -19.09 -7.84 11.54
C SER A 328 -18.52 -8.17 10.16
N PHE A 329 -19.02 -7.50 9.11
CA PHE A 329 -18.56 -7.69 7.75
C PHE A 329 -17.13 -7.13 7.56
N GLN A 330 -16.86 -5.90 8.01
CA GLN A 330 -15.55 -5.28 7.94
C GLN A 330 -14.50 -6.05 8.74
N ARG A 331 -14.89 -6.57 9.90
CA ARG A 331 -14.02 -7.45 10.72
C ARG A 331 -13.71 -8.76 9.99
N ALA A 332 -14.68 -9.36 9.29
CA ALA A 332 -14.44 -10.56 8.50
C ALA A 332 -13.45 -10.29 7.34
N GLU A 333 -13.57 -9.15 6.65
CA GLU A 333 -12.64 -8.71 5.60
C GLU A 333 -11.22 -8.49 6.14
N ILE A 334 -11.09 -7.84 7.30
CA ILE A 334 -9.79 -7.66 7.99
C ILE A 334 -9.19 -9.02 8.35
N LEU A 335 -10.00 -9.94 8.91
CA LEU A 335 -9.52 -11.27 9.31
C LEU A 335 -9.02 -12.08 8.12
N LEU A 336 -9.74 -12.06 7.00
CA LEU A 336 -9.32 -12.70 5.75
C LEU A 336 -7.99 -12.13 5.25
N THR A 337 -7.84 -10.81 5.32
CA THR A 337 -6.61 -10.12 4.90
C THR A 337 -5.42 -10.46 5.79
N VAL A 338 -5.66 -10.51 7.12
CA VAL A 338 -4.67 -10.96 8.10
C VAL A 338 -4.27 -12.41 7.83
N ALA A 339 -5.23 -13.30 7.59
CA ALA A 339 -4.96 -14.71 7.31
C ALA A 339 -4.09 -14.91 6.07
N GLN A 340 -4.43 -14.22 4.97
CA GLN A 340 -3.66 -14.26 3.72
C GLN A 340 -2.24 -13.70 3.89
N SER A 341 -2.11 -12.55 4.54
CA SER A 341 -0.79 -11.91 4.74
C SER A 341 0.08 -12.70 5.71
N MET A 342 -0.51 -13.30 6.74
CA MET A 342 0.20 -14.17 7.69
C MET A 342 0.70 -15.43 7.00
N LEU A 343 -0.12 -16.05 6.13
CA LEU A 343 0.34 -17.16 5.31
C LEU A 343 1.52 -16.72 4.43
N GLY A 344 1.38 -15.60 3.69
CA GLY A 344 2.45 -15.09 2.84
C GLY A 344 3.77 -14.89 3.61
N MET A 345 3.72 -14.25 4.78
CA MET A 345 4.90 -14.07 5.63
C MET A 345 5.53 -15.40 6.06
N LEU A 346 4.72 -16.38 6.47
CA LEU A 346 5.22 -17.70 6.89
C LEU A 346 5.87 -18.46 5.74
N LEU A 347 5.30 -18.42 4.54
CA LEU A 347 5.88 -19.04 3.36
C LEU A 347 7.24 -18.43 3.01
N LEU A 348 7.40 -17.11 3.15
CA LEU A 348 8.70 -16.44 2.93
C LEU A 348 9.70 -16.66 4.08
N SER A 349 9.25 -17.14 5.25
CA SER A 349 10.11 -17.32 6.43
C SER A 349 11.22 -18.35 6.24
N ASN A 350 11.10 -19.22 5.25
CA ASN A 350 12.12 -20.18 4.83
C ASN A 350 13.15 -19.55 3.84
N MET A 351 13.08 -18.24 3.58
CA MET A 351 13.91 -17.48 2.64
C MET A 351 13.84 -18.00 1.19
N SER A 352 12.66 -18.49 0.82
CA SER A 352 12.39 -18.90 -0.56
C SER A 352 10.89 -18.82 -0.86
N PHE A 353 10.53 -18.64 -2.13
CA PHE A 353 9.16 -18.66 -2.60
C PHE A 353 9.00 -19.72 -3.68
N HIS A 354 8.19 -20.73 -3.42
CA HIS A 354 8.07 -21.91 -4.29
C HIS A 354 6.87 -21.78 -5.23
N ILE A 355 6.93 -22.46 -6.40
CA ILE A 355 5.85 -22.44 -7.41
C ILE A 355 4.50 -22.90 -6.85
N VAL A 356 4.49 -23.90 -5.94
CA VAL A 356 3.27 -24.39 -5.31
C VAL A 356 2.67 -23.35 -4.37
N GLU A 357 3.52 -22.62 -3.64
CA GLU A 357 3.13 -21.53 -2.76
C GLU A 357 2.53 -20.36 -3.56
N ALA A 358 3.22 -19.94 -4.64
CA ALA A 358 2.74 -18.93 -5.54
C ALA A 358 1.40 -19.31 -6.19
N GLY A 359 1.30 -20.55 -6.71
CA GLY A 359 0.06 -21.06 -7.31
C GLY A 359 -1.08 -21.17 -6.31
N GLY A 360 -0.83 -21.65 -5.10
CA GLY A 360 -1.83 -21.82 -4.05
C GLY A 360 -2.39 -20.48 -3.58
N ILE A 361 -1.53 -19.49 -3.32
CA ILE A 361 -1.96 -18.13 -2.95
C ILE A 361 -2.78 -17.51 -4.09
N PHE A 362 -2.33 -17.61 -5.34
CA PHE A 362 -3.05 -17.09 -6.50
C PHE A 362 -4.42 -17.73 -6.67
N LEU A 363 -4.53 -19.06 -6.53
CA LEU A 363 -5.80 -19.76 -6.65
C LEU A 363 -6.78 -19.37 -5.54
N LEU A 364 -6.33 -19.27 -4.30
CA LEU A 364 -7.19 -18.84 -3.18
C LEU A 364 -7.61 -17.38 -3.34
N TRP A 365 -6.71 -16.51 -3.77
CA TRP A 365 -7.05 -15.12 -4.09
C TRP A 365 -8.03 -15.03 -5.27
N GLY A 366 -7.81 -15.79 -6.35
CA GLY A 366 -8.73 -15.86 -7.48
C GLY A 366 -10.12 -16.37 -7.09
N LEU A 367 -10.19 -17.30 -6.14
CA LEU A 367 -11.46 -17.80 -5.60
C LEU A 367 -12.21 -16.70 -4.83
N GLN A 368 -11.51 -15.90 -4.01
CA GLN A 368 -12.11 -14.72 -3.33
C GLN A 368 -12.68 -13.72 -4.34
N PHE A 369 -11.91 -13.45 -5.41
CA PHE A 369 -12.30 -12.53 -6.46
C PHE A 369 -13.54 -13.03 -7.22
N ALA A 370 -13.55 -14.31 -7.63
CA ALA A 370 -14.62 -14.89 -8.44
C ALA A 370 -15.87 -15.24 -7.64
N ARG A 371 -15.75 -15.51 -6.35
CA ARG A 371 -16.81 -16.01 -5.46
C ARG A 371 -16.76 -15.32 -4.09
N PRO A 372 -17.18 -14.04 -3.99
CA PRO A 372 -17.10 -13.29 -2.72
C PRO A 372 -17.85 -13.92 -1.55
N HIS A 373 -18.89 -14.72 -1.81
CA HIS A 373 -19.64 -15.43 -0.77
C HIS A 373 -18.82 -16.53 -0.05
N LEU A 374 -17.67 -16.95 -0.60
CA LEU A 374 -16.77 -17.94 0.00
C LEU A 374 -15.69 -17.33 0.89
N HIS A 375 -15.85 -16.06 1.34
CA HIS A 375 -14.83 -15.40 2.15
C HIS A 375 -14.53 -16.14 3.45
N THR A 376 -15.54 -16.69 4.11
CA THR A 376 -15.37 -17.45 5.36
C THR A 376 -14.61 -18.74 5.14
N GLU A 377 -14.98 -19.51 4.13
CA GLU A 377 -14.34 -20.77 3.77
C GLU A 377 -12.88 -20.56 3.35
N VAL A 378 -12.62 -19.54 2.56
CA VAL A 378 -11.25 -19.16 2.16
C VAL A 378 -10.43 -18.70 3.37
N THR A 379 -11.01 -17.97 4.30
CA THR A 379 -10.35 -17.57 5.55
C THR A 379 -9.95 -18.81 6.36
N ILE A 380 -10.84 -19.78 6.48
CA ILE A 380 -10.56 -21.06 7.18
C ILE A 380 -9.41 -21.81 6.46
N ILE A 381 -9.42 -21.86 5.12
CA ILE A 381 -8.36 -22.53 4.35
C ILE A 381 -7.02 -21.84 4.59
N TYR A 382 -6.97 -20.49 4.57
CA TYR A 382 -5.75 -19.76 4.88
C TYR A 382 -5.23 -20.07 6.28
N PHE A 383 -6.08 -20.05 7.31
CA PHE A 383 -5.67 -20.38 8.67
C PHE A 383 -5.27 -21.85 8.84
N ALA A 384 -5.93 -22.77 8.14
CA ALA A 384 -5.53 -24.18 8.14
C ALA A 384 -4.13 -24.34 7.53
N TRP A 385 -3.82 -23.62 6.45
CA TRP A 385 -2.48 -23.64 5.86
C TRP A 385 -1.45 -22.95 6.77
N VAL A 386 -1.80 -21.84 7.40
CA VAL A 386 -0.96 -21.21 8.46
C VAL A 386 -0.65 -22.20 9.57
N ALA A 387 -1.65 -22.90 10.09
CA ALA A 387 -1.47 -23.89 11.15
C ALA A 387 -0.56 -25.06 10.68
N TYR A 388 -0.73 -25.51 9.45
CA TYR A 388 0.14 -26.52 8.85
C TYR A 388 1.60 -26.04 8.76
N GLU A 389 1.86 -24.82 8.27
CA GLU A 389 3.22 -24.26 8.16
C GLU A 389 3.87 -24.08 9.55
N VAL A 390 3.10 -23.60 10.53
CA VAL A 390 3.56 -23.49 11.92
C VAL A 390 3.89 -24.87 12.48
N PHE A 391 3.01 -25.86 12.28
CA PHE A 391 3.24 -27.24 12.73
C PHE A 391 4.50 -27.81 12.11
N VAL A 392 4.68 -27.71 10.80
CA VAL A 392 5.89 -28.19 10.10
C VAL A 392 7.14 -27.50 10.64
N THR A 393 7.08 -26.20 10.85
CA THR A 393 8.21 -25.42 11.40
C THR A 393 8.60 -25.89 12.80
N LEU A 394 7.62 -26.15 13.69
CA LEU A 394 7.86 -26.54 15.07
C LEU A 394 8.29 -28.01 15.18
N VAL A 395 7.60 -28.90 14.46
CA VAL A 395 7.82 -30.37 14.61
C VAL A 395 9.02 -30.84 13.80
N VAL A 396 9.17 -30.38 12.57
CA VAL A 396 10.27 -30.78 11.69
C VAL A 396 11.55 -30.01 12.02
N ARG A 397 11.52 -29.14 13.05
CA ARG A 397 12.65 -28.28 13.47
C ARG A 397 13.29 -27.53 12.29
N ARG A 398 12.49 -27.18 11.29
CA ARG A 398 12.92 -26.22 10.28
C ARG A 398 13.14 -24.91 11.01
N ARG A 399 14.40 -24.54 11.23
CA ARG A 399 14.75 -23.23 11.77
C ARG A 399 14.07 -22.20 10.86
N LEU A 400 13.42 -21.20 11.46
CA LEU A 400 12.98 -20.01 10.72
C LEU A 400 14.23 -19.42 10.07
N ALA A 401 14.44 -19.74 8.80
CA ALA A 401 15.68 -19.36 8.08
C ALA A 401 15.82 -17.84 8.06
N ALA A 402 14.68 -17.12 7.94
CA ALA A 402 14.64 -15.67 8.04
C ALA A 402 15.18 -15.14 9.37
N PHE A 403 14.84 -15.77 10.52
CA PHE A 403 15.37 -15.33 11.82
C PHE A 403 16.87 -15.59 11.93
N GLY A 404 17.34 -16.75 11.47
CA GLY A 404 18.76 -17.07 11.42
C GLY A 404 19.55 -16.12 10.51
N ALA A 405 19.03 -15.86 9.31
CA ALA A 405 19.60 -14.90 8.37
C ALA A 405 19.66 -13.49 8.95
N PHE A 406 18.55 -13.01 9.55
CA PHE A 406 18.49 -11.71 10.22
C PHE A 406 19.56 -11.59 11.31
N MET A 407 19.67 -12.56 12.21
CA MET A 407 20.65 -12.53 13.29
C MET A 407 22.09 -12.55 12.76
N HIS A 408 22.35 -13.27 11.67
CA HIS A 408 23.66 -13.27 11.02
C HIS A 408 23.99 -11.91 10.42
N VAL A 409 23.06 -11.33 9.62
CA VAL A 409 23.23 -10.04 8.96
C VAL A 409 23.32 -8.91 10.00
N TRP A 410 22.48 -8.94 11.03
CA TRP A 410 22.51 -7.98 12.13
C TRP A 410 23.87 -7.96 12.86
N ARG A 411 24.40 -9.15 13.19
CA ARG A 411 25.73 -9.26 13.84
C ARG A 411 26.83 -8.75 12.92
N ALA A 412 26.77 -9.07 11.62
CA ALA A 412 27.78 -8.65 10.67
C ALA A 412 27.84 -7.12 10.49
N HIS A 413 26.69 -6.43 10.47
CA HIS A 413 26.60 -5.00 10.14
C HIS A 413 26.46 -4.11 11.39
N ALA A 414 25.57 -4.45 12.31
CA ALA A 414 25.28 -3.61 13.47
C ALA A 414 26.41 -3.65 14.53
N VAL A 415 27.14 -4.76 14.63
CA VAL A 415 28.27 -4.91 15.56
C VAL A 415 29.55 -4.32 14.99
N ARG A 416 29.82 -4.49 13.69
CA ARG A 416 30.99 -3.85 13.04
C ARG A 416 30.95 -2.33 13.06
N ALA A 417 29.76 -1.71 12.98
CA ALA A 417 29.62 -0.26 13.08
C ALA A 417 30.06 0.32 14.45
N ARG A 418 30.16 -0.51 15.51
CA ARG A 418 30.66 -0.11 16.84
C ARG A 418 32.19 -0.24 16.98
N SER A 419 32.85 -0.96 16.07
CA SER A 419 34.28 -1.26 16.16
C SER A 419 35.16 -0.39 15.26
N VAL A 420 34.60 0.55 14.49
CA VAL A 420 35.39 1.55 13.74
C VAL A 420 35.64 2.73 14.67
N PRO A 421 36.91 2.99 15.11
CA PRO A 421 37.25 4.20 15.88
C PRO A 421 36.91 5.43 15.02
N ALA A 422 36.37 6.46 15.68
CA ALA A 422 36.16 7.76 15.04
C ALA A 422 37.47 8.22 14.41
N PRO A 423 37.49 8.69 13.15
CA PRO A 423 38.70 9.28 12.60
C PRO A 423 39.10 10.46 13.48
N ASN A 424 40.34 10.41 14.01
CA ASN A 424 40.92 11.51 14.73
C ASN A 424 40.81 12.79 13.91
N ARG A 425 40.06 13.76 14.44
CA ARG A 425 39.99 15.12 13.91
C ARG A 425 41.25 15.88 14.19
#